data_a8ce6990a717c552757eac41c2b0247a
#
_entry.id   a8ce6990a717c552757eac41c2b0247a
#
_cell.length_a   1.000
_cell.length_b   1.000
_cell.length_c   1.000
_cell.angle_alpha   90.00
_cell.angle_beta   90.00
_cell.angle_gamma   90.00
#
_symmetry.space_group_name_H-M   'P 1'
#
loop_
_entity.id
_entity.type
_entity.pdbx_description
1 polymer ?
#
loop_
_entity_poly.entity_id
_entity_poly.type
_entity_poly.pdbx_seq_one_letter_code
_entity_poly.pdbx_strand_id
1 'polypeptide(L)'
;QKVKEMKSKVKDLCLHCDVTNKDSVKRAFKIIAETYGGIDILISNAGTAIGGSIAEVNDKILRQSFEDNFFSHQNCASETIKIMKKQNIEGCLLFNISKQSVNPGKNFGPYGLPKSALLNLCKQYAVDYGSLGIRSNGVNADRIRSGLLNDGMIKSRAKAREVSTDEYMRGNLLLNEVKAEDVAKAFFHLAVSKKTTGAVLTVDGGNIAASLR
;
A
#
# COMPACT_ATOMS: atom_id res chain seq x y z
N GLN A 1 -4.60 17.80 3.83
CA GLN A 1 -5.33 18.90 3.13
C GLN A 1 -6.36 18.36 2.12
N LYS A 2 -6.01 17.37 1.27
CA LYS A 2 -6.96 16.77 0.29
C LYS A 2 -8.16 16.06 0.92
N VAL A 3 -8.04 15.48 2.09
CA VAL A 3 -9.15 14.73 2.76
C VAL A 3 -10.23 15.70 3.26
N LYS A 4 -9.90 16.94 3.61
CA LYS A 4 -10.89 17.95 4.02
C LYS A 4 -11.83 18.42 2.90
N GLU A 5 -11.45 18.18 1.64
CA GLU A 5 -12.25 18.59 0.46
C GLU A 5 -13.26 17.53 0.02
N MET A 6 -13.13 16.29 0.52
CA MET A 6 -14.11 15.24 0.24
C MET A 6 -15.35 15.47 1.10
N LYS A 7 -16.39 16.03 0.49
CA LYS A 7 -17.74 16.12 1.09
C LYS A 7 -18.34 14.71 1.13
N SER A 8 -18.07 13.97 2.19
CA SER A 8 -18.71 12.67 2.43
C SER A 8 -20.07 12.86 3.11
N LYS A 9 -21.06 12.05 2.75
CA LYS A 9 -22.34 11.92 3.48
C LYS A 9 -22.18 11.06 4.76
N VAL A 10 -20.98 10.51 4.98
CA VAL A 10 -20.63 9.68 6.12
C VAL A 10 -19.95 10.56 7.17
N LYS A 11 -20.09 10.20 8.45
CA LYS A 11 -19.42 10.90 9.54
C LYS A 11 -17.91 10.58 9.50
N ASP A 12 -17.15 11.44 8.82
CA ASP A 12 -15.69 11.25 8.64
C ASP A 12 -14.91 11.85 9.82
N LEU A 13 -13.91 11.12 10.27
CA LEU A 13 -12.91 11.59 11.22
C LEU A 13 -11.55 11.70 10.49
N CYS A 14 -11.03 12.92 10.40
CA CYS A 14 -9.71 13.19 9.83
C CYS A 14 -8.73 13.50 10.97
N LEU A 15 -7.70 12.67 11.10
CA LEU A 15 -6.66 12.79 12.10
C LEU A 15 -5.29 12.99 11.45
N HIS A 16 -4.44 13.80 12.10
CA HIS A 16 -3.03 13.79 11.79
C HIS A 16 -2.39 12.52 12.38
N CYS A 17 -1.74 11.73 11.54
CA CYS A 17 -1.04 10.51 11.96
C CYS A 17 0.27 10.38 11.18
N ASP A 18 1.39 10.48 11.87
CA ASP A 18 2.68 10.07 11.34
C ASP A 18 2.81 8.55 11.53
N VAL A 19 2.66 7.80 10.44
CA VAL A 19 2.64 6.33 10.46
C VAL A 19 4.04 5.71 10.72
N THR A 20 5.11 6.48 10.62
CA THR A 20 6.47 6.06 10.99
C THR A 20 6.70 6.16 12.50
N ASN A 21 5.89 6.94 13.19
CA ASN A 21 5.96 7.14 14.65
C ASN A 21 4.91 6.29 15.37
N LYS A 22 5.37 5.29 16.13
CA LYS A 22 4.50 4.36 16.88
C LYS A 22 3.54 5.04 17.84
N ASP A 23 3.96 6.09 18.53
CA ASP A 23 3.11 6.81 19.46
C ASP A 23 2.06 7.66 18.76
N SER A 24 2.38 8.23 17.59
CA SER A 24 1.43 8.91 16.72
C SER A 24 0.33 7.95 16.25
N VAL A 25 0.73 6.76 15.77
CA VAL A 25 -0.20 5.69 15.36
C VAL A 25 -1.09 5.27 16.54
N LYS A 26 -0.51 4.96 17.68
CA LYS A 26 -1.24 4.54 18.88
C LYS A 26 -2.28 5.58 19.31
N ARG A 27 -1.92 6.87 19.34
CA ARG A 27 -2.87 7.94 19.65
C ARG A 27 -4.02 8.04 18.64
N ALA A 28 -3.70 8.03 17.35
CA ALA A 28 -4.72 8.12 16.30
C ALA A 28 -5.69 6.93 16.34
N PHE A 29 -5.18 5.72 16.49
CA PHE A 29 -5.99 4.49 16.53
C PHE A 29 -6.84 4.41 17.82
N LYS A 30 -6.33 4.91 18.94
CA LYS A 30 -7.13 5.06 20.17
C LYS A 30 -8.34 5.98 19.94
N ILE A 31 -8.13 7.15 19.34
CA ILE A 31 -9.21 8.10 19.03
C ILE A 31 -10.24 7.47 18.09
N ILE A 32 -9.80 6.74 17.06
CA ILE A 32 -10.69 6.03 16.11
C ILE A 32 -11.55 5.02 16.88
N ALA A 33 -10.92 4.17 17.70
CA ALA A 33 -11.62 3.14 18.46
C ALA A 33 -12.62 3.74 19.47
N GLU A 34 -12.27 4.85 20.13
CA GLU A 34 -13.16 5.56 21.06
C GLU A 34 -14.33 6.25 20.34
N THR A 35 -14.11 6.74 19.10
CA THR A 35 -15.13 7.45 18.32
C THR A 35 -16.13 6.50 17.66
N TYR A 36 -15.66 5.36 17.14
CA TYR A 36 -16.48 4.44 16.35
C TYR A 36 -16.75 3.09 17.04
N GLY A 37 -16.20 2.88 18.21
CA GLY A 37 -16.33 1.63 18.96
C GLY A 37 -15.35 0.54 18.55
N GLY A 38 -14.51 0.79 17.52
CA GLY A 38 -13.51 -0.17 17.05
C GLY A 38 -13.02 0.07 15.64
N ILE A 39 -12.40 -0.97 15.05
CA ILE A 39 -11.89 -0.98 13.67
C ILE A 39 -12.21 -2.35 13.06
N ASP A 40 -12.90 -2.36 11.92
CA ASP A 40 -13.24 -3.58 11.17
C ASP A 40 -12.29 -3.81 9.99
N ILE A 41 -11.86 -2.72 9.35
CA ILE A 41 -11.03 -2.76 8.15
C ILE A 41 -9.90 -1.72 8.28
N LEU A 42 -8.66 -2.15 8.07
CA LEU A 42 -7.51 -1.28 7.85
C LEU A 42 -7.15 -1.29 6.38
N ILE A 43 -7.06 -0.12 5.75
CA ILE A 43 -6.39 0.06 4.44
C ILE A 43 -5.09 0.82 4.68
N SER A 44 -3.97 0.10 4.66
CA SER A 44 -2.63 0.66 4.86
C SER A 44 -2.01 1.02 3.52
N ASN A 45 -2.00 2.33 3.20
CA ASN A 45 -1.66 2.85 1.88
C ASN A 45 -0.51 3.86 1.85
N ALA A 46 -0.14 4.45 2.98
CA ALA A 46 0.92 5.45 3.04
C ALA A 46 2.28 4.90 2.58
N GLY A 47 3.07 5.72 1.89
CA GLY A 47 4.40 5.34 1.44
C GLY A 47 5.05 6.40 0.57
N THR A 48 6.35 6.23 0.34
CA THR A 48 7.19 7.11 -0.50
C THR A 48 7.91 6.28 -1.55
N ALA A 49 8.33 6.89 -2.65
CA ALA A 49 9.09 6.20 -3.70
C ALA A 49 10.47 6.86 -3.84
N ILE A 50 11.50 6.14 -3.42
CA ILE A 50 12.88 6.58 -3.52
C ILE A 50 13.61 5.66 -4.49
N GLY A 51 14.21 6.25 -5.52
CA GLY A 51 15.07 5.55 -6.48
C GLY A 51 16.54 5.58 -6.07
N GLY A 52 17.34 4.69 -6.65
CA GLY A 52 18.78 4.64 -6.48
C GLY A 52 19.34 3.25 -6.78
N SER A 53 20.61 3.19 -7.22
CA SER A 53 21.39 1.95 -7.29
C SER A 53 21.61 1.42 -5.88
N ILE A 54 21.36 0.13 -5.66
CA ILE A 54 21.36 -0.41 -4.29
C ILE A 54 22.73 -0.39 -3.63
N ALA A 55 23.81 -0.50 -4.40
CA ALA A 55 25.18 -0.43 -3.87
C ALA A 55 25.65 1.01 -3.60
N GLU A 56 25.01 2.00 -4.21
CA GLU A 56 25.45 3.41 -4.17
C GLU A 56 24.53 4.28 -3.30
N VAL A 57 23.32 3.79 -2.98
CA VAL A 57 22.36 4.55 -2.17
C VAL A 57 22.91 4.76 -0.76
N ASN A 58 22.77 5.98 -0.26
CA ASN A 58 23.14 6.30 1.12
C ASN A 58 22.34 5.43 2.11
N ASP A 59 23.02 4.86 3.12
CA ASP A 59 22.43 3.99 4.14
C ASP A 59 21.25 4.65 4.88
N LYS A 60 21.35 5.96 5.17
CA LYS A 60 20.24 6.70 5.79
C LYS A 60 19.00 6.75 4.91
N ILE A 61 19.17 6.89 3.60
CA ILE A 61 18.06 6.90 2.63
C ILE A 61 17.42 5.51 2.55
N LEU A 62 18.23 4.46 2.52
CA LEU A 62 17.72 3.08 2.49
C LEU A 62 16.92 2.77 3.77
N ARG A 63 17.44 3.10 4.94
CA ARG A 63 16.75 2.91 6.22
C ARG A 63 15.44 3.71 6.28
N GLN A 64 15.47 4.97 5.86
CA GLN A 64 14.26 5.80 5.81
C GLN A 64 13.20 5.18 4.89
N SER A 65 13.61 4.59 3.76
CA SER A 65 12.66 3.90 2.89
C SER A 65 12.01 2.67 3.54
N PHE A 66 12.72 1.96 4.41
CA PHE A 66 12.13 0.89 5.23
C PHE A 66 11.17 1.45 6.28
N GLU A 67 11.48 2.57 6.93
CA GLU A 67 10.56 3.23 7.86
C GLU A 67 9.26 3.65 7.14
N ASP A 68 9.38 4.26 5.95
CA ASP A 68 8.25 4.79 5.20
C ASP A 68 7.38 3.69 4.55
N ASN A 69 7.97 2.58 4.10
CA ASN A 69 7.31 1.61 3.23
C ASN A 69 7.15 0.19 3.83
N PHE A 70 7.69 -0.05 5.02
CA PHE A 70 7.54 -1.31 5.75
C PHE A 70 7.08 -1.07 7.19
N PHE A 71 7.89 -0.38 8.01
CA PHE A 71 7.58 -0.19 9.43
C PHE A 71 6.32 0.65 9.64
N SER A 72 6.04 1.63 8.79
CA SER A 72 4.78 2.39 8.79
C SER A 72 3.55 1.49 8.67
N HIS A 73 3.58 0.52 7.76
CA HIS A 73 2.51 -0.47 7.60
C HIS A 73 2.43 -1.43 8.80
N GLN A 74 3.57 -1.89 9.31
CA GLN A 74 3.67 -2.74 10.48
C GLN A 74 3.10 -2.03 11.74
N ASN A 75 3.42 -0.76 11.93
CA ASN A 75 2.90 0.04 13.06
C ASN A 75 1.37 0.10 13.04
N CYS A 76 0.78 0.45 11.88
CA CYS A 76 -0.67 0.52 11.72
C CYS A 76 -1.34 -0.85 11.91
N ALA A 77 -0.80 -1.90 11.26
CA ALA A 77 -1.36 -3.24 11.35
C ALA A 77 -1.30 -3.80 12.77
N SER A 78 -0.18 -3.62 13.47
CA SER A 78 0.00 -4.08 14.84
C SER A 78 -1.02 -3.44 15.81
N GLU A 79 -1.26 -2.11 15.70
CA GLU A 79 -2.28 -1.44 16.54
C GLU A 79 -3.70 -1.89 16.16
N THR A 80 -3.98 -2.08 14.86
CA THR A 80 -5.27 -2.61 14.40
C THR A 80 -5.55 -3.99 14.98
N ILE A 81 -4.58 -4.91 14.93
CA ILE A 81 -4.72 -6.25 15.50
C ILE A 81 -5.03 -6.21 17.00
N LYS A 82 -4.39 -5.33 17.76
CA LYS A 82 -4.68 -5.18 19.21
C LYS A 82 -6.13 -4.79 19.45
N ILE A 83 -6.68 -3.90 18.62
CA ILE A 83 -8.07 -3.45 18.71
C ILE A 83 -9.00 -4.59 18.27
N MET A 84 -8.81 -5.21 17.12
CA MET A 84 -9.62 -6.31 16.61
C MET A 84 -9.68 -7.49 17.58
N LYS A 85 -8.57 -7.85 18.21
CA LYS A 85 -8.55 -8.90 19.25
C LYS A 85 -9.40 -8.55 20.46
N LYS A 86 -9.45 -7.29 20.88
CA LYS A 86 -10.31 -6.83 21.99
C LYS A 86 -11.79 -6.82 21.60
N GLN A 87 -12.09 -6.51 20.32
CA GLN A 87 -13.45 -6.53 19.79
C GLN A 87 -14.00 -7.97 19.70
N ASN A 88 -13.12 -8.96 19.58
CA ASN A 88 -13.46 -10.38 19.40
C ASN A 88 -14.42 -10.61 18.21
N ILE A 89 -14.19 -9.89 17.12
CA ILE A 89 -14.94 -10.00 15.85
C ILE A 89 -14.00 -10.21 14.69
N GLU A 90 -14.56 -10.64 13.55
CA GLU A 90 -13.82 -10.74 12.28
C GLU A 90 -13.25 -9.37 11.87
N GLY A 91 -12.10 -9.38 11.19
CA GLY A 91 -11.45 -8.16 10.72
C GLY A 91 -10.76 -8.32 9.38
N CYS A 92 -10.28 -7.20 8.80
CA CYS A 92 -9.57 -7.23 7.53
C CYS A 92 -8.42 -6.22 7.50
N LEU A 93 -7.21 -6.70 7.21
CA LEU A 93 -6.04 -5.88 6.90
C LEU A 93 -5.83 -5.87 5.39
N LEU A 94 -5.67 -4.69 4.80
CA LEU A 94 -5.43 -4.50 3.37
C LEU A 94 -4.19 -3.62 3.17
N PHE A 95 -3.25 -4.10 2.36
CA PHE A 95 -1.97 -3.44 2.13
C PHE A 95 -1.81 -3.00 0.68
N ASN A 96 -1.40 -1.74 0.47
CA ASN A 96 -0.97 -1.26 -0.83
C ASN A 96 0.48 -1.69 -1.07
N ILE A 97 0.64 -2.77 -1.81
CA ILE A 97 1.92 -3.36 -2.17
C ILE A 97 2.51 -2.59 -3.39
N SER A 98 3.20 -3.23 -4.26
CA SER A 98 3.68 -2.68 -5.52
C SER A 98 4.23 -3.80 -6.39
N LYS A 99 4.19 -3.66 -7.71
CA LYS A 99 4.90 -4.58 -8.61
C LYS A 99 6.39 -4.73 -8.25
N GLN A 100 7.00 -3.70 -7.65
CA GLN A 100 8.40 -3.73 -7.22
C GLN A 100 8.69 -4.79 -6.14
N SER A 101 7.65 -5.28 -5.48
CA SER A 101 7.76 -6.36 -4.49
C SER A 101 8.07 -7.73 -5.12
N VAL A 102 7.71 -7.93 -6.38
CA VAL A 102 7.87 -9.21 -7.11
C VAL A 102 8.77 -9.09 -8.34
N ASN A 103 8.89 -7.90 -8.92
CA ASN A 103 9.69 -7.66 -10.12
C ASN A 103 10.45 -6.33 -10.00
N PRO A 104 11.71 -6.37 -9.52
CA PRO A 104 12.48 -5.18 -9.26
C PRO A 104 12.82 -4.43 -10.55
N GLY A 105 12.65 -3.11 -10.52
CA GLY A 105 13.09 -2.22 -11.58
C GLY A 105 14.52 -1.74 -11.36
N LYS A 106 15.24 -1.46 -12.46
CA LYS A 106 16.59 -0.88 -12.41
C LYS A 106 16.58 0.43 -11.61
N ASN A 107 17.56 0.59 -10.71
CA ASN A 107 17.72 1.77 -9.84
C ASN A 107 16.48 2.06 -8.98
N PHE A 108 15.79 1.02 -8.50
CA PHE A 108 14.62 1.18 -7.66
C PHE A 108 14.61 0.24 -6.43
N GLY A 109 15.79 -0.29 -6.08
CA GLY A 109 16.01 -1.17 -4.93
C GLY A 109 15.57 -0.56 -3.60
N PRO A 110 15.88 0.70 -3.28
CA PRO A 110 15.47 1.31 -2.02
C PRO A 110 13.95 1.27 -1.79
N TYR A 111 13.14 1.38 -2.83
CA TYR A 111 11.69 1.23 -2.75
C TYR A 111 11.23 -0.24 -2.84
N GLY A 112 11.83 -1.03 -3.72
CA GLY A 112 11.42 -2.41 -3.99
C GLY A 112 11.61 -3.34 -2.78
N LEU A 113 12.75 -3.22 -2.08
CA LEU A 113 13.09 -4.08 -0.95
C LEU A 113 12.06 -3.99 0.21
N PRO A 114 11.71 -2.80 0.74
CA PRO A 114 10.68 -2.72 1.77
C PRO A 114 9.30 -3.15 1.26
N LYS A 115 8.97 -2.98 -0.03
CA LYS A 115 7.71 -3.49 -0.61
C LYS A 115 7.70 -5.01 -0.73
N SER A 116 8.85 -5.66 -0.96
CA SER A 116 8.97 -7.13 -0.89
C SER A 116 8.78 -7.63 0.55
N ALA A 117 9.34 -6.94 1.52
CA ALA A 117 9.11 -7.21 2.93
C ALA A 117 7.62 -7.04 3.31
N LEU A 118 6.97 -5.97 2.79
CA LEU A 118 5.54 -5.72 3.01
C LEU A 118 4.65 -6.82 2.39
N LEU A 119 4.99 -7.32 1.21
CA LEU A 119 4.30 -8.47 0.60
C LEU A 119 4.33 -9.69 1.51
N ASN A 120 5.50 -10.00 2.07
CA ASN A 120 5.63 -11.11 3.01
C ASN A 120 4.90 -10.85 4.33
N LEU A 121 4.96 -9.63 4.85
CA LEU A 121 4.23 -9.20 6.05
C LEU A 121 2.71 -9.40 5.89
N CYS A 122 2.16 -9.05 4.74
CA CYS A 122 0.74 -9.27 4.42
C CYS A 122 0.35 -10.75 4.55
N LYS A 123 1.18 -11.66 4.01
CA LYS A 123 0.97 -13.11 4.11
C LYS A 123 1.16 -13.61 5.53
N GLN A 124 2.15 -13.08 6.26
CA GLN A 124 2.41 -13.47 7.65
C GLN A 124 1.22 -13.12 8.56
N TYR A 125 0.62 -11.93 8.39
CA TYR A 125 -0.60 -11.58 9.14
C TYR A 125 -1.77 -12.53 8.82
N ALA A 126 -1.90 -13.00 7.58
CA ALA A 126 -2.93 -13.99 7.24
C ALA A 126 -2.74 -15.32 7.97
N VAL A 127 -1.48 -15.79 8.08
CA VAL A 127 -1.12 -17.02 8.79
C VAL A 127 -1.32 -16.88 10.30
N ASP A 128 -0.84 -15.78 10.88
CA ASP A 128 -0.84 -15.61 12.34
C ASP A 128 -2.24 -15.33 12.93
N TYR A 129 -3.12 -14.68 12.16
CA TYR A 129 -4.40 -14.20 12.70
C TYR A 129 -5.64 -14.73 11.97
N GLY A 130 -5.46 -15.56 10.95
CA GLY A 130 -6.59 -16.16 10.21
C GLY A 130 -7.51 -16.99 11.10
N SER A 131 -6.96 -17.72 12.10
CA SER A 131 -7.75 -18.50 13.06
C SER A 131 -8.63 -17.63 13.97
N LEU A 132 -8.34 -16.34 14.08
CA LEU A 132 -9.15 -15.37 14.81
C LEU A 132 -10.18 -14.65 13.92
N GLY A 133 -10.38 -15.10 12.67
CA GLY A 133 -11.26 -14.46 11.69
C GLY A 133 -10.69 -13.15 11.11
N ILE A 134 -9.42 -12.82 11.36
CA ILE A 134 -8.78 -11.62 10.82
C ILE A 134 -8.07 -11.98 9.51
N ARG A 135 -8.58 -11.43 8.42
CA ARG A 135 -8.03 -11.62 7.08
C ARG A 135 -6.94 -10.59 6.77
N SER A 136 -5.98 -10.96 5.96
CA SER A 136 -4.93 -10.05 5.49
C SER A 136 -4.68 -10.26 4.00
N ASN A 137 -4.86 -9.20 3.20
CA ASN A 137 -4.71 -9.25 1.75
C ASN A 137 -3.99 -8.00 1.24
N GLY A 138 -3.50 -8.06 0.01
CA GLY A 138 -2.80 -6.96 -0.62
C GLY A 138 -3.31 -6.63 -2.01
N VAL A 139 -3.07 -5.39 -2.43
CA VAL A 139 -3.23 -4.97 -3.82
C VAL A 139 -1.86 -4.61 -4.37
N ASN A 140 -1.51 -5.24 -5.49
CA ASN A 140 -0.28 -4.98 -6.24
C ASN A 140 -0.62 -4.11 -7.44
N ALA A 141 -0.30 -2.81 -7.37
CA ALA A 141 -0.57 -1.85 -8.44
C ALA A 141 0.70 -1.39 -9.15
N ASP A 142 0.58 -0.95 -10.40
CA ASP A 142 1.65 -0.33 -11.16
C ASP A 142 1.20 0.95 -11.86
N ARG A 143 2.06 1.96 -11.89
CA ARG A 143 1.92 3.22 -12.65
C ARG A 143 0.62 3.98 -12.40
N ILE A 144 0.27 4.18 -11.14
CA ILE A 144 -0.91 4.98 -10.77
C ILE A 144 -0.49 6.45 -10.58
N ARG A 145 -1.14 7.38 -11.30
CA ARG A 145 -0.96 8.82 -11.06
C ARG A 145 -1.35 9.19 -9.64
N SER A 146 -0.42 9.77 -8.91
CA SER A 146 -0.58 10.06 -7.49
C SER A 146 0.47 11.08 -7.02
N GLY A 147 0.46 11.43 -5.75
CA GLY A 147 1.57 12.20 -5.16
C GLY A 147 2.92 11.46 -5.24
N LEU A 148 2.90 10.14 -5.26
CA LEU A 148 4.09 9.29 -5.39
C LEU A 148 4.58 9.22 -6.84
N LEU A 149 3.71 9.00 -7.81
CA LEU A 149 4.01 9.01 -9.25
C LEU A 149 3.44 10.29 -9.87
N ASN A 150 4.13 11.40 -9.68
CA ASN A 150 3.77 12.69 -10.21
C ASN A 150 4.25 12.89 -11.67
N ASP A 151 3.80 13.95 -12.32
CA ASP A 151 4.11 14.25 -13.72
C ASP A 151 5.61 14.38 -14.00
N GLY A 152 6.39 14.92 -13.05
CA GLY A 152 7.85 15.02 -13.18
C GLY A 152 8.50 13.64 -13.23
N MET A 153 8.08 12.73 -12.35
CA MET A 153 8.57 11.35 -12.33
C MET A 153 8.12 10.58 -13.58
N ILE A 154 6.87 10.78 -14.04
CA ILE A 154 6.36 10.16 -15.28
C ILE A 154 7.21 10.59 -16.48
N LYS A 155 7.46 11.91 -16.65
CA LYS A 155 8.31 12.44 -17.72
C LYS A 155 9.73 11.87 -17.70
N SER A 156 10.35 11.84 -16.52
CA SER A 156 11.69 11.28 -16.35
C SER A 156 11.77 9.80 -16.72
N ARG A 157 10.78 9.02 -16.32
CA ARG A 157 10.72 7.57 -16.59
C ARG A 157 10.37 7.25 -18.04
N ALA A 158 9.52 8.04 -18.68
CA ALA A 158 9.19 7.94 -20.09
C ALA A 158 10.43 8.23 -20.94
N LYS A 159 11.14 9.34 -20.64
CA LYS A 159 12.41 9.70 -21.30
C LYS A 159 13.47 8.59 -21.18
N ALA A 160 13.64 8.02 -19.99
CA ALA A 160 14.62 6.94 -19.76
C ALA A 160 14.28 5.63 -20.51
N ARG A 161 13.09 5.52 -21.13
CA ARG A 161 12.62 4.39 -21.95
C ARG A 161 12.38 4.78 -23.39
N GLU A 162 12.72 6.01 -23.76
CA GLU A 162 12.57 6.56 -25.12
C GLU A 162 11.12 6.45 -25.65
N VAL A 163 10.14 6.65 -24.77
CA VAL A 163 8.71 6.63 -25.10
C VAL A 163 8.03 7.92 -24.64
N SER A 164 6.85 8.21 -25.17
CA SER A 164 6.00 9.31 -24.69
C SER A 164 5.46 9.01 -23.29
N THR A 165 4.99 10.05 -22.59
CA THR A 165 4.35 9.88 -21.27
C THR A 165 3.07 9.05 -21.34
N ASP A 166 2.33 9.14 -22.44
CA ASP A 166 1.11 8.35 -22.67
C ASP A 166 1.46 6.88 -22.88
N GLU A 167 2.41 6.57 -23.76
CA GLU A 167 2.91 5.20 -23.97
C GLU A 167 3.48 4.60 -22.68
N TYR A 168 4.20 5.40 -21.89
CA TYR A 168 4.69 4.94 -20.58
C TYR A 168 3.56 4.53 -19.65
N MET A 169 2.50 5.35 -19.53
CA MET A 169 1.38 5.08 -18.63
C MET A 169 0.47 3.95 -19.12
N ARG A 170 0.36 3.78 -20.45
CA ARG A 170 -0.44 2.73 -21.11
C ARG A 170 0.36 1.48 -21.48
N GLY A 171 1.63 1.38 -21.07
CA GLY A 171 2.53 0.26 -21.39
C GLY A 171 2.18 -1.02 -20.62
N ASN A 172 0.99 -1.56 -20.87
CA ASN A 172 0.45 -2.82 -20.34
C ASN A 172 -0.32 -3.55 -21.45
N LEU A 173 -0.79 -4.78 -21.20
CA LEU A 173 -1.49 -5.60 -22.20
C LEU A 173 -2.83 -4.99 -22.65
N LEU A 174 -3.51 -4.25 -21.77
CA LEU A 174 -4.76 -3.59 -22.11
C LEU A 174 -4.56 -2.30 -22.89
N LEU A 175 -3.32 -1.84 -23.07
CA LEU A 175 -2.95 -0.56 -23.68
C LEU A 175 -3.75 0.62 -23.10
N ASN A 176 -4.02 0.59 -21.80
CA ASN A 176 -4.84 1.55 -21.11
C ASN A 176 -4.23 1.95 -19.76
N GLU A 177 -4.39 3.22 -19.39
CA GLU A 177 -3.92 3.73 -18.11
C GLU A 177 -4.75 3.14 -16.96
N VAL A 178 -4.07 2.60 -15.94
CA VAL A 178 -4.69 2.15 -14.70
C VAL A 178 -4.88 3.35 -13.78
N LYS A 179 -6.08 3.55 -13.28
CA LYS A 179 -6.46 4.69 -12.44
C LYS A 179 -6.57 4.31 -10.96
N ALA A 180 -6.55 5.31 -10.10
CA ALA A 180 -6.73 5.11 -8.66
C ALA A 180 -8.06 4.42 -8.32
N GLU A 181 -9.12 4.68 -9.09
CA GLU A 181 -10.43 4.05 -8.94
C GLU A 181 -10.38 2.53 -9.17
N ASP A 182 -9.53 2.06 -10.09
CA ASP A 182 -9.38 0.63 -10.37
C ASP A 182 -8.72 -0.07 -9.18
N VAL A 183 -7.73 0.57 -8.57
CA VAL A 183 -7.09 0.10 -7.35
C VAL A 183 -8.07 0.13 -6.16
N ALA A 184 -8.88 1.17 -6.03
CA ALA A 184 -9.90 1.29 -4.99
C ALA A 184 -10.97 0.19 -5.09
N LYS A 185 -11.42 -0.17 -6.31
CA LYS A 185 -12.33 -1.30 -6.55
C LYS A 185 -11.73 -2.62 -6.09
N ALA A 186 -10.42 -2.84 -6.30
CA ALA A 186 -9.73 -4.04 -5.83
C ALA A 186 -9.68 -4.10 -4.30
N PHE A 187 -9.40 -2.99 -3.62
CA PHE A 187 -9.47 -2.91 -2.17
C PHE A 187 -10.88 -3.19 -1.65
N PHE A 188 -11.89 -2.59 -2.27
CA PHE A 188 -13.29 -2.85 -1.90
C PHE A 188 -13.66 -4.33 -2.07
N HIS A 189 -13.30 -4.94 -3.20
CA HIS A 189 -13.51 -6.38 -3.42
C HIS A 189 -12.88 -7.23 -2.32
N LEU A 190 -11.62 -7.00 -1.97
CA LEU A 190 -10.93 -7.73 -0.90
C LEU A 190 -11.53 -7.47 0.48
N ALA A 191 -12.03 -6.25 0.72
CA ALA A 191 -12.70 -5.92 1.99
C ALA A 191 -13.95 -6.78 2.22
N VAL A 192 -14.78 -6.97 1.18
CA VAL A 192 -16.05 -7.72 1.27
C VAL A 192 -15.91 -9.23 1.04
N SER A 193 -14.79 -9.70 0.50
CA SER A 193 -14.55 -11.12 0.16
C SER A 193 -14.18 -11.93 1.40
N LYS A 194 -15.16 -12.34 2.18
CA LYS A 194 -15.00 -12.97 3.51
C LYS A 194 -14.23 -14.31 3.54
N LYS A 195 -14.02 -14.96 2.41
CA LYS A 195 -13.28 -16.23 2.32
C LYS A 195 -11.92 -16.10 1.64
N THR A 196 -11.42 -14.85 1.50
CA THR A 196 -10.12 -14.54 0.88
C THR A 196 -9.15 -13.99 1.92
N THR A 197 -8.02 -14.67 2.15
CA THR A 197 -6.92 -14.22 2.99
C THR A 197 -5.59 -14.70 2.42
N GLY A 198 -4.49 -13.97 2.67
CA GLY A 198 -3.17 -14.25 2.10
C GLY A 198 -3.06 -13.95 0.59
N ALA A 199 -4.11 -13.42 -0.02
CA ALA A 199 -4.17 -13.13 -1.45
C ALA A 199 -3.56 -11.77 -1.78
N VAL A 200 -3.01 -11.68 -3.00
CA VAL A 200 -2.56 -10.41 -3.58
C VAL A 200 -3.22 -10.23 -4.94
N LEU A 201 -4.07 -9.23 -5.05
CA LEU A 201 -4.77 -8.90 -6.29
C LEU A 201 -3.93 -7.89 -7.09
N THR A 202 -3.55 -8.26 -8.31
CA THR A 202 -2.78 -7.38 -9.19
C THR A 202 -3.69 -6.50 -10.03
N VAL A 203 -3.41 -5.19 -10.05
CA VAL A 203 -4.13 -4.15 -10.81
C VAL A 203 -3.11 -3.32 -11.57
N ASP A 204 -2.73 -3.78 -12.76
CA ASP A 204 -1.65 -3.19 -13.57
C ASP A 204 -1.93 -3.22 -15.09
N GLY A 205 -3.14 -3.59 -15.49
CA GLY A 205 -3.53 -3.74 -16.88
C GLY A 205 -2.83 -4.89 -17.62
N GLY A 206 -2.24 -5.84 -16.89
CA GLY A 206 -1.44 -6.91 -17.47
C GLY A 206 -0.03 -6.44 -17.82
N ASN A 207 0.65 -5.73 -16.93
CA ASN A 207 2.05 -5.39 -17.13
C ASN A 207 2.91 -6.65 -17.00
N ILE A 208 3.44 -7.14 -18.14
CA ILE A 208 4.24 -8.38 -18.22
C ILE A 208 5.45 -8.33 -17.27
N ALA A 209 6.05 -7.15 -17.07
CA ALA A 209 7.15 -6.96 -16.14
C ALA A 209 6.74 -7.14 -14.66
N ALA A 210 5.45 -7.18 -14.34
CA ALA A 210 4.91 -7.50 -13.03
C ALA A 210 4.49 -8.97 -12.87
N SER A 211 4.65 -9.79 -13.92
CA SER A 211 4.37 -11.22 -13.84
C SER A 211 5.35 -11.90 -12.89
N LEU A 212 4.86 -12.83 -12.10
CA LEU A 212 5.72 -13.75 -11.34
C LEU A 212 6.53 -14.61 -12.32
N ARG A 213 7.83 -14.63 -12.14
CA ARG A 213 8.75 -15.51 -12.88
C ARG A 213 9.19 -16.65 -12.00
#